data_1090a531c23a119cbe5bb0c33f141fae
#
_entry.id   1090a531c23a119cbe5bb0c33f141fae
#
_cell.length_a   1.000
_cell.length_b   1.000
_cell.length_c   1.000
_cell.angle_alpha   90.00
_cell.angle_beta   90.00
_cell.angle_gamma   90.00
#
_symmetry.space_group_name_H-M   'P 1'
#
loop_
_entity.id
_entity.type
_entity.pdbx_description
1 polymer ?
#
loop_
_entity_poly.entity_id
_entity_poly.type
_entity_poly.pdbx_seq_one_letter_code
_entity_poly.pdbx_strand_id
1 'polypeptide(L)'
;MSSETEMKGCAACQRSAKWQRDFPIEWDGDHYVTRREMVKFLTLGSLLLAVANWITVLASKVLHRGYKAERHIGSVSDLDRDGSMLFRYPTEQDPCIAVRTSAGTIVAYSQVCTHLSCAVVYDKSEGGLFCPCHHGLFNLQGQPVAGPPTRPLAQVTVEQRGDQLYAIGMEG
;
A
#
# COMPACT_ATOMS: atom_id res chain seq x y z
N MET A 1 -61.75 9.94 -55.22
CA MET A 1 -61.51 8.50 -54.92
C MET A 1 -60.25 8.47 -54.07
N SER A 2 -60.52 8.45 -52.78
CA SER A 2 -59.50 8.50 -51.71
C SER A 2 -58.94 7.13 -51.44
N SER A 3 -57.65 6.96 -51.51
CA SER A 3 -56.97 5.78 -51.01
C SER A 3 -56.51 6.03 -49.57
N GLU A 4 -57.33 5.63 -48.61
CA GLU A 4 -56.91 5.47 -47.23
C GLU A 4 -55.94 4.28 -47.15
N THR A 5 -54.69 4.59 -47.05
CA THR A 5 -53.68 3.61 -46.73
C THR A 5 -53.70 3.39 -45.26
N GLU A 6 -54.42 2.33 -44.85
CA GLU A 6 -54.51 1.80 -43.50
C GLU A 6 -53.12 1.42 -42.99
N MET A 7 -52.55 2.28 -42.12
CA MET A 7 -51.34 1.96 -41.38
C MET A 7 -51.69 0.87 -40.34
N LYS A 8 -51.43 -0.38 -40.70
CA LYS A 8 -51.45 -1.51 -39.76
C LYS A 8 -50.39 -1.23 -38.67
N GLY A 9 -50.90 -0.84 -37.49
CA GLY A 9 -50.10 -0.58 -36.33
C GLY A 9 -49.18 -1.74 -35.97
N CYS A 10 -47.87 -1.49 -35.93
CA CYS A 10 -46.87 -2.44 -35.51
C CYS A 10 -47.17 -2.91 -34.08
N ALA A 11 -47.37 -4.22 -33.87
CA ALA A 11 -47.63 -4.81 -32.55
C ALA A 11 -46.51 -4.55 -31.51
N ALA A 12 -45.36 -4.07 -31.95
CA ALA A 12 -44.27 -3.63 -31.10
C ALA A 12 -44.52 -2.27 -30.44
N CYS A 13 -45.35 -1.39 -31.06
CA CYS A 13 -45.70 -0.07 -30.49
C CYS A 13 -46.71 -0.13 -29.33
N GLN A 14 -47.38 -1.25 -29.15
CA GLN A 14 -48.41 -1.39 -28.09
C GLN A 14 -47.87 -1.85 -26.75
N ARG A 15 -46.55 -2.08 -26.61
CA ARG A 15 -45.90 -2.50 -25.36
C ARG A 15 -45.15 -1.37 -24.65
N SER A 16 -45.60 -0.11 -24.83
CA SER A 16 -45.05 0.97 -23.97
C SER A 16 -45.48 0.70 -22.52
N ALA A 17 -44.55 0.78 -21.59
CA ALA A 17 -44.83 0.61 -20.17
C ALA A 17 -45.91 1.61 -19.73
N LYS A 18 -46.79 1.24 -18.79
CA LYS A 18 -47.94 2.05 -18.34
C LYS A 18 -47.53 3.49 -17.98
N TRP A 19 -46.37 3.65 -17.34
CA TRP A 19 -45.82 4.96 -16.96
C TRP A 19 -45.45 5.86 -18.15
N GLN A 20 -45.05 5.29 -19.30
CA GLN A 20 -44.75 6.05 -20.52
C GLN A 20 -46.01 6.57 -21.20
N ARG A 21 -47.19 5.93 -20.99
CA ARG A 21 -48.48 6.39 -21.45
C ARG A 21 -49.06 7.46 -20.53
N ASP A 22 -48.82 7.33 -19.23
CA ASP A 22 -49.29 8.27 -18.22
C ASP A 22 -48.46 9.56 -18.17
N PHE A 23 -47.21 9.49 -18.61
CA PHE A 23 -46.29 10.62 -18.70
C PHE A 23 -45.55 10.60 -20.04
N PRO A 24 -46.16 11.10 -21.12
CA PRO A 24 -45.56 11.14 -22.46
C PRO A 24 -44.57 12.28 -22.55
N ILE A 25 -43.47 12.20 -21.80
CA ILE A 25 -42.32 13.12 -21.93
C ILE A 25 -41.34 12.48 -22.89
N GLU A 26 -41.45 12.86 -24.16
CA GLU A 26 -40.42 12.54 -25.14
C GLU A 26 -39.26 13.53 -24.94
N TRP A 27 -38.15 13.03 -24.37
CA TRP A 27 -36.89 13.77 -24.31
C TRP A 27 -36.11 13.46 -25.58
N ASP A 28 -35.74 14.49 -26.33
CA ASP A 28 -34.86 14.36 -27.51
C ASP A 28 -33.55 13.60 -27.22
N GLY A 29 -33.17 13.47 -25.94
CA GLY A 29 -32.03 12.71 -25.48
C GLY A 29 -32.19 11.18 -25.41
N ASP A 30 -33.44 10.65 -25.40
CA ASP A 30 -33.68 9.21 -25.25
C ASP A 30 -33.24 8.36 -26.46
N HIS A 31 -32.94 9.01 -27.57
CA HIS A 31 -32.48 8.35 -28.81
C HIS A 31 -30.96 8.25 -28.96
N TYR A 32 -30.16 8.95 -28.12
CA TYR A 32 -28.72 9.05 -28.33
C TYR A 32 -27.90 7.86 -27.81
N VAL A 33 -28.39 7.10 -26.82
CA VAL A 33 -27.67 5.96 -26.28
C VAL A 33 -28.58 4.76 -26.07
N THR A 34 -28.44 3.76 -26.91
CA THR A 34 -29.13 2.48 -26.67
C THR A 34 -28.49 1.76 -25.49
N ARG A 35 -29.27 0.87 -24.80
CA ARG A 35 -28.73 0.03 -23.69
C ARG A 35 -27.46 -0.71 -24.11
N ARG A 36 -27.38 -1.13 -25.36
CA ARG A 36 -26.20 -1.82 -25.92
C ARG A 36 -24.99 -0.90 -26.00
N GLU A 37 -25.16 0.35 -26.41
CA GLU A 37 -24.09 1.36 -26.47
C GLU A 37 -23.62 1.72 -25.07
N MET A 38 -24.55 1.90 -24.12
CA MET A 38 -24.24 2.19 -22.73
C MET A 38 -23.39 1.07 -22.09
N VAL A 39 -23.73 -0.20 -22.33
CA VAL A 39 -22.94 -1.33 -21.85
C VAL A 39 -21.54 -1.33 -22.48
N LYS A 40 -21.39 -1.02 -23.77
CA LYS A 40 -20.08 -0.91 -24.43
C LYS A 40 -19.23 0.19 -23.80
N PHE A 41 -19.78 1.38 -23.56
CA PHE A 41 -19.06 2.48 -22.93
C PHE A 41 -18.62 2.14 -21.51
N LEU A 42 -19.50 1.51 -20.71
CA LEU A 42 -19.18 1.08 -19.34
C LEU A 42 -18.08 0.01 -19.33
N THR A 43 -18.16 -0.98 -20.21
CA THR A 43 -17.13 -2.04 -20.28
C THR A 43 -15.78 -1.50 -20.77
N LEU A 44 -15.76 -0.64 -21.79
CA LEU A 44 -14.53 0.00 -22.25
C LEU A 44 -13.94 0.93 -21.19
N GLY A 45 -14.77 1.73 -20.52
CA GLY A 45 -14.33 2.62 -19.45
C GLY A 45 -13.73 1.85 -18.26
N SER A 46 -14.39 0.78 -17.82
CA SER A 46 -13.86 -0.06 -16.73
C SER A 46 -12.57 -0.79 -17.13
N LEU A 47 -12.46 -1.24 -18.37
CA LEU A 47 -11.23 -1.87 -18.89
C LEU A 47 -10.06 -0.86 -18.91
N LEU A 48 -10.30 0.37 -19.38
CA LEU A 48 -9.29 1.42 -19.40
C LEU A 48 -8.81 1.77 -17.97
N LEU A 49 -9.73 1.89 -17.02
CA LEU A 49 -9.39 2.13 -15.62
C LEU A 49 -8.59 0.97 -15.01
N ALA A 50 -8.96 -0.27 -15.30
CA ALA A 50 -8.23 -1.44 -14.85
C ALA A 50 -6.79 -1.47 -15.40
N VAL A 51 -6.62 -1.19 -16.70
CA VAL A 51 -5.30 -1.14 -17.35
C VAL A 51 -4.47 0.02 -16.78
N ALA A 52 -5.04 1.20 -16.60
CA ALA A 52 -4.36 2.34 -16.02
C ALA A 52 -3.89 2.04 -14.58
N ASN A 53 -4.75 1.45 -13.77
CA ASN A 53 -4.39 1.01 -12.42
C ASN A 53 -3.27 -0.05 -12.43
N TRP A 54 -3.32 -0.99 -13.36
CA TRP A 54 -2.29 -2.02 -13.50
C TRP A 54 -0.93 -1.41 -13.88
N ILE A 55 -0.92 -0.45 -14.81
CA ILE A 55 0.27 0.30 -15.21
C ILE A 55 0.87 1.07 -14.02
N THR A 56 0.04 1.76 -13.23
CA THR A 56 0.52 2.50 -12.05
C THR A 56 1.15 1.59 -11.00
N VAL A 57 0.53 0.43 -10.72
CA VAL A 57 1.07 -0.58 -9.80
C VAL A 57 2.39 -1.15 -10.32
N LEU A 58 2.47 -1.44 -11.62
CA LEU A 58 3.70 -1.95 -12.22
C LEU A 58 4.82 -0.90 -12.20
N ALA A 59 4.49 0.33 -12.59
CA ALA A 59 5.42 1.46 -12.56
C ALA A 59 5.94 1.73 -11.13
N SER A 60 5.07 1.69 -10.12
CA SER A 60 5.48 1.87 -8.73
C SER A 60 6.46 0.79 -8.28
N LYS A 61 6.22 -0.48 -8.62
CA LYS A 61 7.15 -1.57 -8.31
C LYS A 61 8.51 -1.44 -8.99
N VAL A 62 8.54 -0.93 -10.23
CA VAL A 62 9.79 -0.73 -10.97
C VAL A 62 10.55 0.48 -10.41
N LEU A 63 9.85 1.59 -10.16
CA LEU A 63 10.45 2.82 -9.64
C LEU A 63 10.95 2.67 -8.19
N HIS A 64 10.24 1.89 -7.35
CA HIS A 64 10.67 1.68 -5.95
C HIS A 64 11.77 0.62 -5.81
N ARG A 65 12.08 -0.14 -6.86
CA ARG A 65 13.12 -1.18 -6.84
C ARG A 65 14.55 -0.64 -6.74
N GLY A 66 14.79 0.66 -6.87
CA GLY A 66 16.11 1.26 -6.97
C GLY A 66 16.45 2.38 -5.98
N TYR A 67 15.53 2.74 -5.08
CA TYR A 67 15.82 3.83 -4.14
C TYR A 67 16.63 3.32 -2.94
N LYS A 68 17.94 3.14 -3.13
CA LYS A 68 18.93 3.02 -2.04
C LYS A 68 19.37 4.45 -1.68
N ALA A 69 18.55 5.15 -0.92
CA ALA A 69 18.99 6.42 -0.35
C ALA A 69 20.02 6.11 0.73
N GLU A 70 21.28 6.41 0.45
CA GLU A 70 22.28 6.44 1.50
C GLU A 70 21.97 7.60 2.45
N ARG A 71 21.88 7.31 3.74
CA ARG A 71 21.57 8.31 4.77
C ARG A 71 22.51 8.14 5.96
N HIS A 72 23.17 9.23 6.35
CA HIS A 72 23.89 9.28 7.61
C HIS A 72 22.89 9.19 8.78
N ILE A 73 23.12 8.26 9.72
CA ILE A 73 22.19 7.98 10.83
C ILE A 73 22.76 8.34 12.21
N GLY A 74 24.08 8.56 12.33
CA GLY A 74 24.72 8.93 13.57
C GLY A 74 26.13 8.38 13.68
N SER A 75 26.70 8.40 14.90
CA SER A 75 28.03 7.86 15.17
C SER A 75 27.96 6.58 16.01
N VAL A 76 29.01 5.79 15.95
CA VAL A 76 29.18 4.58 16.78
C VAL A 76 29.22 4.96 18.27
N SER A 77 29.79 6.11 18.60
CA SER A 77 29.86 6.62 19.99
C SER A 77 28.48 6.95 20.59
N ASP A 78 27.49 7.32 19.74
CA ASP A 78 26.12 7.54 20.19
C ASP A 78 25.44 6.21 20.53
N LEU A 79 25.74 5.17 19.74
CA LEU A 79 25.22 3.83 19.97
C LEU A 79 25.83 3.15 21.22
N ASP A 80 27.09 3.44 21.55
CA ASP A 80 27.77 2.86 22.71
C ASP A 80 27.19 3.33 24.04
N ARG A 81 26.66 4.54 24.08
CA ARG A 81 26.14 5.14 25.31
C ARG A 81 24.89 4.43 25.82
N ASP A 82 23.94 4.13 24.95
CA ASP A 82 22.62 3.57 25.31
C ASP A 82 22.40 2.13 24.79
N GLY A 83 23.32 1.61 23.97
CA GLY A 83 23.22 0.29 23.33
C GLY A 83 22.20 0.23 22.18
N SER A 84 21.43 1.31 21.98
CA SER A 84 20.49 1.45 20.86
C SER A 84 20.39 2.92 20.45
N MET A 85 20.06 3.15 19.18
CA MET A 85 19.87 4.46 18.58
C MET A 85 18.65 4.45 17.67
N LEU A 86 17.83 5.49 17.78
CA LEU A 86 16.67 5.69 16.89
C LEU A 86 17.07 6.60 15.72
N PHE A 87 16.60 6.26 14.52
CA PHE A 87 16.82 7.05 13.32
C PHE A 87 15.63 6.94 12.36
N ARG A 88 15.67 7.63 11.23
CA ARG A 88 14.62 7.63 10.21
C ARG A 88 15.19 7.17 8.88
N TYR A 89 14.59 6.12 8.29
CA TYR A 89 15.02 5.57 7.01
C TYR A 89 13.94 4.68 6.37
N PRO A 90 13.68 4.74 5.07
CA PRO A 90 14.28 5.64 4.06
C PRO A 90 13.75 7.07 4.10
N THR A 91 12.55 7.29 4.68
CA THR A 91 11.92 8.62 4.77
C THR A 91 11.89 9.13 6.21
N GLU A 92 11.48 10.40 6.41
CA GLU A 92 11.31 10.99 7.75
C GLU A 92 10.16 10.35 8.55
N GLN A 93 9.26 9.64 7.88
CA GLN A 93 8.12 8.97 8.51
C GLN A 93 8.43 7.54 8.95
N ASP A 94 9.55 6.96 8.48
CA ASP A 94 9.89 5.56 8.73
C ASP A 94 10.83 5.42 9.93
N PRO A 95 10.31 5.14 11.14
CA PRO A 95 11.13 4.99 12.32
C PRO A 95 11.92 3.68 12.27
N CYS A 96 13.20 3.77 12.61
CA CYS A 96 14.12 2.64 12.67
C CYS A 96 14.92 2.67 13.97
N ILE A 97 15.40 1.51 14.37
CA ILE A 97 16.23 1.31 15.55
C ILE A 97 17.50 0.55 15.18
N ALA A 98 18.65 1.07 15.55
CA ALA A 98 19.93 0.37 15.50
C ALA A 98 20.32 -0.09 16.92
N VAL A 99 20.89 -1.28 17.02
CA VAL A 99 21.30 -1.89 18.30
C VAL A 99 22.71 -2.44 18.12
N ARG A 100 23.56 -2.19 19.12
CA ARG A 100 24.86 -2.86 19.20
C ARG A 100 24.74 -4.14 20.01
N THR A 101 25.08 -5.24 19.39
CA THR A 101 25.08 -6.56 20.04
C THR A 101 26.26 -6.69 20.99
N SER A 102 26.18 -7.64 21.92
CA SER A 102 27.31 -7.98 22.81
C SER A 102 28.57 -8.41 22.06
N ALA A 103 28.41 -8.92 20.84
CA ALA A 103 29.53 -9.26 19.94
C ALA A 103 30.14 -8.05 19.23
N GLY A 104 29.62 -6.82 19.47
CA GLY A 104 30.10 -5.60 18.85
C GLY A 104 29.52 -5.34 17.44
N THR A 105 28.69 -6.21 16.91
CA THR A 105 28.03 -6.03 15.61
C THR A 105 26.85 -5.07 15.74
N ILE A 106 26.70 -4.20 14.76
CA ILE A 106 25.55 -3.28 14.68
C ILE A 106 24.50 -3.90 13.79
N VAL A 107 23.27 -4.01 14.31
CA VAL A 107 22.08 -4.48 13.59
C VAL A 107 21.02 -3.38 13.61
N ALA A 108 20.26 -3.24 12.54
CA ALA A 108 19.23 -2.22 12.48
C ALA A 108 17.96 -2.77 11.84
N TYR A 109 16.83 -2.31 12.36
CA TYR A 109 15.50 -2.78 11.96
C TYR A 109 14.50 -1.62 11.90
N SER A 110 13.42 -1.82 11.15
CA SER A 110 12.25 -0.98 11.30
C SER A 110 11.75 -1.05 12.74
N GLN A 111 11.45 0.09 13.34
CA GLN A 111 10.87 0.17 14.68
C GLN A 111 9.39 -0.22 14.69
N VAL A 112 8.79 -0.52 13.54
CA VAL A 112 7.36 -0.84 13.39
C VAL A 112 7.12 -2.32 13.63
N CYS A 113 6.41 -2.64 14.73
CA CYS A 113 6.01 -4.00 15.08
C CYS A 113 5.13 -4.62 13.99
N THR A 114 5.44 -5.84 13.58
CA THR A 114 4.74 -6.56 12.50
C THR A 114 3.36 -7.09 12.87
N HIS A 115 2.93 -6.91 14.15
CA HIS A 115 1.57 -7.22 14.58
C HIS A 115 0.58 -6.09 14.27
N LEU A 116 0.68 -4.94 14.94
CA LEU A 116 -0.21 -3.78 14.80
C LEU A 116 0.54 -2.44 14.80
N SER A 117 1.73 -2.43 14.21
CA SER A 117 2.53 -1.22 13.95
C SER A 117 2.91 -0.37 15.19
N CYS A 118 2.90 -0.96 16.40
CA CYS A 118 3.44 -0.31 17.58
C CYS A 118 4.97 -0.16 17.48
N ALA A 119 5.54 0.84 18.13
CA ALA A 119 6.99 1.00 18.18
C ALA A 119 7.63 -0.08 19.06
N VAL A 120 8.66 -0.76 18.51
CA VAL A 120 9.51 -1.65 19.29
C VAL A 120 10.64 -0.87 19.96
N VAL A 121 11.08 -1.35 21.11
CA VAL A 121 12.19 -0.79 21.89
C VAL A 121 13.23 -1.87 22.17
N TYR A 122 14.49 -1.48 22.31
CA TYR A 122 15.52 -2.41 22.73
C TYR A 122 15.45 -2.66 24.24
N ASP A 123 15.31 -3.90 24.64
CA ASP A 123 15.34 -4.33 26.03
C ASP A 123 16.61 -5.15 26.30
N LYS A 124 17.49 -4.59 27.11
CA LYS A 124 18.77 -5.27 27.48
C LYS A 124 18.52 -6.50 28.35
N SER A 125 17.46 -6.52 29.16
CA SER A 125 17.15 -7.63 30.04
C SER A 125 16.64 -8.85 29.28
N GLU A 126 15.85 -8.62 28.25
CA GLU A 126 15.35 -9.67 27.34
C GLU A 126 16.36 -9.99 26.22
N GLY A 127 17.38 -9.16 26.03
CA GLY A 127 18.39 -9.30 24.98
C GLY A 127 17.83 -9.19 23.57
N GLY A 128 16.75 -8.41 23.38
CA GLY A 128 16.03 -8.34 22.14
C GLY A 128 15.24 -7.04 21.93
N LEU A 129 14.40 -7.02 20.88
CA LEU A 129 13.52 -5.92 20.57
C LEU A 129 12.11 -6.24 21.08
N PHE A 130 11.62 -5.46 22.04
CA PHE A 130 10.36 -5.67 22.72
C PHE A 130 9.28 -4.70 22.21
N CYS A 131 8.09 -5.22 21.99
CA CYS A 131 6.90 -4.44 21.63
C CYS A 131 5.98 -4.32 22.86
N PRO A 132 5.84 -3.13 23.50
CA PRO A 132 5.10 -2.99 24.75
C PRO A 132 3.58 -3.14 24.62
N CYS A 133 3.03 -2.96 23.41
CA CYS A 133 1.58 -2.99 23.22
C CYS A 133 0.95 -4.37 23.49
N HIS A 134 1.58 -5.44 23.01
CA HIS A 134 1.06 -6.80 23.11
C HIS A 134 2.13 -7.81 23.49
N HIS A 135 3.19 -7.35 24.14
CA HIS A 135 4.31 -8.19 24.63
C HIS A 135 4.97 -9.05 23.53
N GLY A 136 5.05 -8.49 22.30
CA GLY A 136 5.81 -9.14 21.22
C GLY A 136 7.31 -9.01 21.45
N LEU A 137 8.05 -10.09 21.31
CA LEU A 137 9.51 -10.11 21.44
C LEU A 137 10.15 -10.59 20.16
N PHE A 138 11.17 -9.86 19.71
CA PHE A 138 12.02 -10.21 18.57
C PHE A 138 13.46 -10.38 19.04
N ASN A 139 14.16 -11.37 18.53
CA ASN A 139 15.58 -11.52 18.79
C ASN A 139 16.42 -10.48 18.01
N LEU A 140 17.74 -10.46 18.24
CA LEU A 140 18.65 -9.55 17.55
C LEU A 140 18.87 -9.87 16.05
N GLN A 141 18.26 -10.94 15.53
CA GLN A 141 18.15 -11.26 14.12
C GLN A 141 16.83 -10.77 13.51
N GLY A 142 16.02 -10.01 14.29
CA GLY A 142 14.73 -9.48 13.85
C GLY A 142 13.60 -10.50 13.79
N GLN A 143 13.85 -11.77 14.23
CA GLN A 143 12.86 -12.84 14.18
C GLN A 143 11.93 -12.77 15.40
N PRO A 144 10.61 -12.97 15.25
CA PRO A 144 9.69 -13.03 16.38
C PRO A 144 9.95 -14.31 17.18
N VAL A 145 10.12 -14.16 18.49
CA VAL A 145 10.38 -15.28 19.41
C VAL A 145 9.29 -15.47 20.45
N ALA A 146 8.49 -14.43 20.73
CA ALA A 146 7.34 -14.51 21.63
C ALA A 146 6.28 -13.47 21.28
N GLY A 147 5.04 -13.73 21.73
CA GLY A 147 3.89 -12.86 21.51
C GLY A 147 3.19 -13.05 20.16
N PRO A 148 2.30 -12.13 19.78
CA PRO A 148 1.46 -12.27 18.59
C PRO A 148 2.16 -12.00 17.24
N PRO A 149 3.33 -11.32 17.11
CA PRO A 149 3.99 -11.14 15.82
C PRO A 149 4.37 -12.48 15.19
N THR A 150 4.11 -12.64 13.89
CA THR A 150 4.43 -13.88 13.13
C THR A 150 5.43 -13.64 12.00
N ARG A 151 5.78 -12.39 11.73
CA ARG A 151 6.71 -12.00 10.66
C ARG A 151 7.92 -11.27 11.26
N PRO A 152 9.11 -11.43 10.66
CA PRO A 152 10.30 -10.69 11.09
C PRO A 152 10.14 -9.18 10.91
N LEU A 153 10.93 -8.41 11.64
CA LEU A 153 11.09 -6.98 11.41
C LEU A 153 11.85 -6.75 10.10
N ALA A 154 11.48 -5.71 9.35
CA ALA A 154 12.23 -5.31 8.17
C ALA A 154 13.64 -4.87 8.58
N GLN A 155 14.66 -5.46 7.96
CA GLN A 155 16.06 -5.20 8.26
C GLN A 155 16.57 -3.98 7.49
N VAL A 156 17.30 -3.11 8.17
CA VAL A 156 18.02 -1.99 7.54
C VAL A 156 19.50 -2.38 7.45
N THR A 157 20.04 -2.32 6.24
CA THR A 157 21.47 -2.51 6.01
C THR A 157 22.22 -1.26 6.44
N VAL A 158 23.10 -1.42 7.42
CA VAL A 158 23.93 -0.32 7.94
C VAL A 158 25.39 -0.57 7.58
N GLU A 159 26.07 0.46 7.07
CA GLU A 159 27.50 0.46 6.78
C GLU A 159 28.21 1.40 7.75
N GLN A 160 29.27 0.91 8.36
CA GLN A 160 30.13 1.71 9.22
C GLN A 160 31.32 2.24 8.42
N ARG A 161 31.52 3.55 8.41
CA ARG A 161 32.67 4.22 7.80
C ARG A 161 33.43 5.04 8.86
N GLY A 162 34.44 4.45 9.43
CA GLY A 162 35.12 5.01 10.60
C GLY A 162 34.22 5.03 11.82
N ASP A 163 33.94 6.21 12.36
CA ASP A 163 33.01 6.41 13.47
C ASP A 163 31.55 6.73 13.02
N GLN A 164 31.33 6.88 11.73
CA GLN A 164 30.02 7.25 11.18
C GLN A 164 29.26 6.03 10.68
N LEU A 165 27.93 6.05 10.88
CA LEU A 165 27.00 5.03 10.45
C LEU A 165 26.09 5.54 9.33
N TYR A 166 25.90 4.72 8.31
CA TYR A 166 25.08 5.02 7.14
C TYR A 166 24.06 3.90 6.90
N ALA A 167 22.80 4.24 6.78
CA ALA A 167 21.78 3.33 6.27
C ALA A 167 21.83 3.34 4.73
N ILE A 168 21.94 2.16 4.11
CA ILE A 168 22.14 2.02 2.66
C ILE A 168 21.06 1.18 1.96
N GLY A 169 20.17 0.54 2.72
CA GLY A 169 19.08 -0.26 2.18
C GLY A 169 18.15 -0.76 3.25
N MET A 170 16.93 -1.15 2.86
CA MET A 170 15.97 -1.81 3.72
C MET A 170 15.42 -3.03 2.98
N GLU A 171 15.37 -4.17 3.68
CA GLU A 171 14.79 -5.42 3.20
C GLU A 171 13.65 -5.83 4.13
N GLY A 172 12.49 -6.11 3.56
CA GLY A 172 11.30 -6.48 4.32
C GLY A 172 10.25 -7.19 3.49
#